data_11b18c9076bac5ccf8b949690d82ff11
#
_entry.id   11b18c9076bac5ccf8b949690d82ff11
#
_cell.length_a   1.000
_cell.length_b   1.000
_cell.length_c   1.000
_cell.angle_alpha   90.00
_cell.angle_beta   90.00
_cell.angle_gamma   90.00
#
_symmetry.space_group_name_H-M   'P 1'
#
loop_
_entity.id
_entity.type
_entity.pdbx_description
1 polymer ?
#
loop_
_entity_poly.entity_id
_entity_poly.type
_entity_poly.pdbx_seq_one_letter_code
_entity_poly.pdbx_strand_id
1 'polypeptide(L)'
;MCSILGYLGKDISKEAVEAALAKTQMRGPDASQVVETEFGYLGFARLAIMGLSPEGMQPFRLKQNWVVCNGEIYGFRTIKNELKERGYEFHSGSDCEILLPLYEEYG
;
A
#
# COMPACT_ATOMS: atom_id res chain seq x y z
N MET A 1 10.66 8.74 5.22
CA MET A 1 10.26 7.71 4.26
C MET A 1 9.41 6.66 4.95
N CYS A 2 8.45 6.13 4.25
CA CYS A 2 7.61 5.05 4.76
C CYS A 2 8.40 3.75 4.95
N SER A 3 7.78 2.75 5.54
CA SER A 3 8.32 1.40 5.55
C SER A 3 7.22 0.39 5.19
N ILE A 4 7.63 -0.71 4.63
CA ILE A 4 6.74 -1.80 4.25
C ILE A 4 7.24 -3.10 4.87
N LEU A 5 6.30 -4.00 5.14
CA LEU A 5 6.61 -5.33 5.65
C LEU A 5 5.67 -6.33 5.00
N GLY A 6 6.21 -7.47 4.60
CA GLY A 6 5.42 -8.57 4.08
C GLY A 6 5.83 -9.85 4.77
N TYR A 7 4.85 -10.68 5.10
CA TYR A 7 5.08 -12.01 5.64
C TYR A 7 4.15 -12.99 4.94
N LEU A 8 4.72 -14.01 4.33
CA LEU A 8 3.97 -15.08 3.68
C LEU A 8 3.87 -16.27 4.61
N GLY A 9 2.66 -16.63 4.99
CA GLY A 9 2.39 -17.73 5.88
C GLY A 9 1.37 -17.36 6.95
N LYS A 10 0.91 -18.35 7.67
CA LYS A 10 -0.11 -18.20 8.72
C LYS A 10 0.39 -18.70 10.08
N ASP A 11 1.67 -18.98 10.19
CA ASP A 11 2.28 -19.58 11.38
C ASP A 11 2.69 -18.57 12.45
N ILE A 12 2.41 -17.28 12.23
CA ILE A 12 2.62 -16.25 13.25
C ILE A 12 1.35 -15.43 13.43
N SER A 13 1.26 -14.74 14.57
CA SER A 13 0.11 -13.91 14.90
C SER A 13 0.22 -12.53 14.23
N LYS A 14 -0.92 -11.88 14.04
CA LYS A 14 -0.96 -10.49 13.57
C LYS A 14 -0.21 -9.58 14.52
N GLU A 15 -0.32 -9.83 15.82
CA GLU A 15 0.38 -9.05 16.85
C GLU A 15 1.89 -9.13 16.71
N ALA A 16 2.42 -10.28 16.32
CA ALA A 16 3.86 -10.44 16.07
C ALA A 16 4.30 -9.62 14.84
N VAL A 17 3.47 -9.57 13.81
CA VAL A 17 3.74 -8.75 12.61
C VAL A 17 3.67 -7.27 12.97
N GLU A 18 2.68 -6.86 13.76
CA GLU A 18 2.56 -5.47 14.21
C GLU A 18 3.77 -5.06 15.05
N ALA A 19 4.26 -5.94 15.92
CA ALA A 19 5.45 -5.67 16.69
C ALA A 19 6.70 -5.52 15.82
N ALA A 20 6.81 -6.34 14.79
CA ALA A 20 7.92 -6.23 13.84
C ALA A 20 7.86 -4.91 13.05
N LEU A 21 6.68 -4.51 12.62
CA LEU A 21 6.49 -3.25 11.90
C LEU A 21 6.81 -2.05 12.80
N ALA A 22 6.46 -2.13 14.09
CA ALA A 22 6.74 -1.07 15.06
C ALA A 22 8.22 -0.75 15.19
N LYS A 23 9.10 -1.70 14.90
CA LYS A 23 10.56 -1.46 14.90
C LYS A 23 11.00 -0.50 13.82
N THR A 24 10.17 -0.25 12.83
CA THR A 24 10.44 0.70 11.75
C THR A 24 9.75 2.03 11.96
N GLN A 25 9.21 2.30 13.14
CA GLN A 25 8.38 3.48 13.43
C GLN A 25 9.11 4.79 13.14
N MET A 26 10.41 4.83 13.31
CA MET A 26 11.20 6.04 13.02
C MET A 26 11.12 6.45 11.54
N ARG A 27 10.85 5.50 10.64
CA ARG A 27 10.73 5.77 9.21
C ARG A 27 9.32 6.21 8.83
N GLY A 28 8.30 5.74 9.57
CA GLY A 28 6.91 6.04 9.27
C GLY A 28 6.12 6.27 10.55
N PRO A 29 6.35 7.41 11.25
CA PRO A 29 5.75 7.64 12.57
C PRO A 29 4.30 8.11 12.54
N ASP A 30 3.77 8.51 11.38
CA ASP A 30 2.46 9.18 11.32
C ASP A 30 1.28 8.23 11.40
N ALA A 31 1.41 7.04 10.85
CA ALA A 31 0.37 6.00 10.92
C ALA A 31 0.98 4.65 10.56
N SER A 32 0.39 3.58 11.07
CA SER A 32 0.80 2.23 10.70
C SER A 32 -0.41 1.32 10.64
N GLN A 33 -0.32 0.29 9.81
CA GLN A 33 -1.40 -0.67 9.61
C GLN A 33 -0.83 -2.01 9.18
N VAL A 34 -1.38 -3.09 9.72
CA VAL A 34 -1.13 -4.45 9.25
C VAL A 34 -2.46 -5.04 8.79
N VAL A 35 -2.45 -5.61 7.61
CA VAL A 35 -3.62 -6.26 7.03
C VAL A 35 -3.32 -7.74 6.85
N GLU A 36 -4.25 -8.59 7.29
CA GLU A 36 -4.18 -10.01 7.00
C GLU A 36 -4.74 -10.27 5.61
N THR A 37 -3.97 -10.97 4.79
CA THR A 37 -4.39 -11.36 3.44
C THR A 37 -4.58 -12.88 3.40
N GLU A 38 -5.04 -13.39 2.27
CA GLU A 38 -5.18 -14.82 2.05
C GLU A 38 -3.86 -15.58 2.27
N PHE A 39 -2.73 -14.96 1.96
CA PHE A 39 -1.41 -15.62 1.97
C PHE A 39 -0.54 -15.24 3.16
N GLY A 40 -0.93 -14.27 3.96
CA GLY A 40 -0.11 -13.80 5.07
C GLY A 40 -0.49 -12.39 5.50
N TYR A 41 0.51 -11.53 5.70
CA TYR A 41 0.29 -10.19 6.22
C TYR A 41 1.06 -9.16 5.40
N LEU A 42 0.47 -7.99 5.22
CA LEU A 42 1.15 -6.82 4.66
C LEU A 42 1.07 -5.68 5.68
N GLY A 43 2.19 -5.04 5.92
CA GLY A 43 2.28 -3.91 6.84
C GLY A 43 2.81 -2.67 6.17
N PHE A 44 2.35 -1.52 6.63
CA PHE A 44 2.75 -0.22 6.12
C PHE A 44 2.85 0.78 7.27
N ALA A 45 3.99 1.45 7.36
CA ALA A 45 4.18 2.55 8.29
C ALA A 45 4.41 3.82 7.49
N ARG A 46 3.57 4.81 7.71
CA ARG A 46 3.47 6.00 6.87
C ARG A 46 4.24 7.19 7.45
N LEU A 47 5.01 7.82 6.58
CA LEU A 47 5.47 9.19 6.77
C LEU A 47 4.72 10.05 5.75
N ALA A 48 3.81 10.87 6.23
CA ALA A 48 2.97 11.68 5.35
C ALA A 48 3.67 13.01 5.07
N ILE A 49 4.40 13.05 3.97
CA ILE A 49 5.06 14.28 3.53
C ILE A 49 4.11 15.12 2.69
N MET A 50 3.24 14.47 1.90
CA MET A 50 2.26 15.12 1.05
C MET A 50 0.93 14.39 1.18
N GLY A 51 -0.12 15.14 1.53
CA GLY A 51 -1.47 14.58 1.60
C GLY A 51 -1.66 13.60 2.76
N LEU A 52 -2.13 14.11 3.89
CA LEU A 52 -2.42 13.34 5.09
C LEU A 52 -3.78 12.64 5.03
N SER A 53 -4.38 12.50 3.84
CA SER A 53 -5.70 11.91 3.75
C SER A 53 -5.66 10.42 4.10
N PRO A 54 -6.67 9.92 4.84
CA PRO A 54 -6.74 8.49 5.18
C PRO A 54 -6.80 7.59 3.95
N GLU A 55 -7.32 8.10 2.84
CA GLU A 55 -7.44 7.35 1.59
C GLU A 55 -6.08 6.96 0.99
N GLY A 56 -5.02 7.67 1.35
CA GLY A 56 -3.66 7.35 0.90
C GLY A 56 -2.96 6.30 1.73
N MET A 57 -3.63 5.75 2.76
CA MET A 57 -3.03 4.74 3.64
C MET A 57 -2.99 3.38 2.95
N GLN A 58 -1.82 2.76 2.97
CA GLN A 58 -1.63 1.41 2.42
C GLN A 58 -1.77 0.36 3.53
N PRO A 59 -2.00 -0.91 3.20
CA PRO A 59 -2.06 -1.50 1.85
C PRO A 59 -3.27 -1.07 1.03
N PHE A 60 -3.07 -0.92 -0.27
CA PHE A 60 -4.19 -0.76 -1.20
C PHE A 60 -4.71 -2.12 -1.64
N ARG A 61 -6.00 -2.17 -1.98
CA ARG A 61 -6.64 -3.40 -2.44
C ARG A 61 -7.41 -3.16 -3.73
N LEU A 62 -7.32 -4.13 -4.64
CA LEU A 62 -8.18 -4.21 -5.81
C LEU A 62 -8.57 -5.67 -6.01
N LYS A 63 -9.87 -5.98 -5.89
CA LYS A 63 -10.38 -7.36 -5.90
C LYS A 63 -9.71 -8.19 -4.81
N GLN A 64 -8.92 -9.21 -5.17
CA GLN A 64 -8.23 -10.07 -4.23
C GLN A 64 -6.75 -9.72 -4.08
N ASN A 65 -6.29 -8.69 -4.78
CA ASN A 65 -4.90 -8.30 -4.79
C ASN A 65 -4.66 -7.14 -3.83
N TRP A 66 -3.50 -7.17 -3.19
CA TRP A 66 -3.06 -6.13 -2.26
C TRP A 66 -1.67 -5.66 -2.64
N VAL A 67 -1.37 -4.39 -2.35
CA VAL A 67 -0.04 -3.85 -2.59
C VAL A 67 0.39 -2.93 -1.45
N VAL A 68 1.66 -3.02 -1.10
CA VAL A 68 2.37 -2.00 -0.33
C VAL A 68 3.57 -1.56 -1.15
N CYS A 69 3.85 -0.28 -1.11
CA CYS A 69 4.94 0.30 -1.89
C CYS A 69 5.57 1.45 -1.12
N ASN A 70 6.88 1.43 -1.03
CA ASN A 70 7.65 2.54 -0.51
C ASN A 70 8.50 3.09 -1.66
N GLY A 71 8.01 4.13 -2.32
CA GLY A 71 8.69 4.72 -3.47
C GLY A 71 7.85 5.79 -4.14
N GLU A 72 8.35 6.27 -5.25
CA GLU A 72 7.68 7.28 -6.06
C GLU A 72 7.59 6.79 -7.51
N ILE A 73 6.48 7.09 -8.15
CA ILE A 73 6.24 6.72 -9.55
C ILE A 73 6.08 8.01 -10.34
N TYR A 74 7.09 8.35 -11.11
CA TYR A 74 7.06 9.53 -11.95
C TYR A 74 6.12 9.33 -13.14
N GLY A 75 5.38 10.38 -13.50
CA GLY A 75 4.44 10.31 -14.61
C GLY A 75 3.15 9.55 -14.30
N PHE A 76 2.87 9.29 -13.04
CA PHE A 76 1.71 8.50 -12.64
C PHE A 76 0.37 9.13 -13.04
N ARG A 77 0.30 10.45 -13.16
CA ARG A 77 -0.96 11.12 -13.50
C ARG A 77 -1.46 10.76 -14.88
N THR A 78 -0.56 10.65 -15.84
CA THR A 78 -0.91 10.20 -17.20
C THR A 78 -1.43 8.78 -17.19
N ILE A 79 -0.73 7.91 -16.50
CA ILE A 79 -1.11 6.49 -16.34
C ILE A 79 -2.47 6.39 -15.64
N LYS A 80 -2.65 7.15 -14.57
CA LYS A 80 -3.90 7.17 -13.81
C LYS A 80 -5.08 7.58 -14.69
N ASN A 81 -4.89 8.61 -15.52
CA ASN A 81 -5.94 9.05 -16.43
C ASN A 81 -6.29 8.00 -17.48
N GLU A 82 -5.30 7.31 -18.02
CA GLU A 82 -5.54 6.19 -18.96
C GLU A 82 -6.31 5.06 -18.28
N LEU A 83 -5.96 4.73 -17.04
CA LEU A 83 -6.66 3.70 -16.29
C LEU A 83 -8.10 4.12 -15.97
N LYS A 84 -8.34 5.39 -15.65
CA LYS A 84 -9.70 5.90 -15.46
C LYS A 84 -10.55 5.74 -16.71
N GLU A 85 -9.98 5.99 -17.88
CA GLU A 85 -10.65 5.79 -19.16
C GLU A 85 -11.03 4.33 -19.40
N ARG A 86 -10.29 3.40 -18.79
CA ARG A 86 -10.56 1.97 -18.85
C ARG A 86 -11.54 1.49 -17.79
N GLY A 87 -12.04 2.39 -16.93
CA GLY A 87 -13.06 2.09 -15.95
C GLY A 87 -12.57 1.91 -14.51
N TYR A 88 -11.29 2.12 -14.24
CA TYR A 88 -10.78 2.00 -12.88
C TYR A 88 -11.10 3.24 -12.06
N GLU A 89 -11.43 3.02 -10.79
CA GLU A 89 -11.70 4.09 -9.83
C GLU A 89 -10.50 4.28 -8.90
N PHE A 90 -10.26 5.52 -8.52
CA PHE A 90 -9.17 5.88 -7.61
C PHE A 90 -9.74 6.67 -6.44
N HIS A 91 -9.25 6.36 -5.24
CA HIS A 91 -9.77 6.92 -3.99
C HIS A 91 -8.77 7.83 -3.28
N SER A 92 -7.53 7.91 -3.78
CA SER A 92 -6.48 8.70 -3.16
C SER A 92 -5.71 9.52 -4.19
N GLY A 93 -4.85 10.41 -3.70
CA GLY A 93 -3.90 11.11 -4.55
C GLY A 93 -2.56 10.40 -4.66
N SER A 94 -2.42 9.19 -4.08
CA SER A 94 -1.16 8.46 -4.08
C SER A 94 -0.81 7.93 -5.46
N ASP A 95 0.45 8.07 -5.84
CA ASP A 95 1.00 7.49 -7.07
C ASP A 95 0.99 5.96 -7.02
N CYS A 96 1.16 5.39 -5.85
CA CYS A 96 1.23 3.93 -5.68
C CYS A 96 -0.12 3.24 -5.91
N GLU A 97 -1.22 3.97 -5.89
CA GLU A 97 -2.54 3.38 -6.14
C GLU A 97 -2.68 2.85 -7.57
N ILE A 98 -1.89 3.32 -8.52
CA ILE A 98 -1.94 2.83 -9.90
C ILE A 98 -1.40 1.41 -10.07
N LEU A 99 -0.64 0.91 -9.09
CA LEU A 99 0.05 -0.38 -9.22
C LEU A 99 -0.91 -1.56 -9.40
N LEU A 100 -2.01 -1.58 -8.65
CA LEU A 100 -2.96 -2.67 -8.76
C LEU A 100 -3.74 -2.66 -10.08
N PRO A 101 -4.26 -1.51 -10.55
CA PRO A 101 -4.84 -1.46 -11.89
C PRO A 101 -3.86 -1.84 -12.99
N LEU A 102 -2.59 -1.42 -12.88
CA LEU A 102 -1.57 -1.82 -13.86
C LEU A 102 -1.36 -3.32 -13.86
N TYR A 103 -1.32 -3.93 -12.68
CA TYR A 103 -1.17 -5.38 -12.58
C TYR A 103 -2.38 -6.10 -13.16
N GLU A 104 -3.58 -5.60 -12.93
CA GLU A 104 -4.82 -6.15 -13.48
C GLU A 104 -4.82 -6.12 -15.01
N GLU A 105 -4.31 -5.02 -15.61
CA GLU A 105 -4.31 -4.84 -17.05
C GLU A 105 -3.19 -5.60 -17.76
N TYR A 106 -2.01 -5.64 -17.16
CA TYR A 106 -0.80 -6.09 -17.86
C TYR A 106 -0.11 -7.30 -17.22
N GLY A 107 -0.51 -7.68 -16.03
CA GLY A 107 0.12 -8.79 -15.31
C GLY A 107 1.39 -8.45 -14.56
#